data_58b417a6203efa2d90963f0a84bf3c43
#
_entry.id   58b417a6203efa2d90963f0a84bf3c43
#
_cell.length_a   1.000
_cell.length_b   1.000
_cell.length_c   1.000
_cell.angle_alpha   90.00
_cell.angle_beta   90.00
_cell.angle_gamma   90.00
#
_symmetry.space_group_name_H-M   'P 1'
#
loop_
_entity.id
_entity.type
_entity.pdbx_description
1 polymer ?
#
loop_
_entity_poly.entity_id
_entity_poly.type
_entity_poly.pdbx_seq_one_letter_code
_entity_poly.pdbx_strand_id
1 'polypeptide(L)' 'MNWDTIEGNWKQLKGNVKQEWGKLTDDHIDVIAGKREHLAGKIQEAYGVSKDEAEKQIADFEKRQDKKSL' A
#
# COMPACT_ATOMS: atom_id res chain seq x y z
N MET A 1 -0.74 -2.90 12.60
CA MET A 1 0.65 -2.87 12.11
C MET A 1 0.95 -1.45 11.68
N ASN A 2 2.05 -0.85 12.14
CA ASN A 2 2.39 0.48 11.66
C ASN A 2 3.14 0.39 10.33
N TRP A 3 3.34 1.53 9.66
CA TRP A 3 3.95 1.52 8.34
C TRP A 3 5.41 1.06 8.37
N ASP A 4 6.13 1.36 9.44
CA ASP A 4 7.52 0.90 9.54
C ASP A 4 7.62 -0.61 9.46
N THR A 5 6.69 -1.31 10.11
CA THR A 5 6.63 -2.77 10.04
C THR A 5 6.29 -3.23 8.63
N ILE A 6 5.35 -2.55 7.97
CA ILE A 6 4.98 -2.88 6.59
C ILE A 6 6.16 -2.68 5.66
N GLU A 7 6.89 -1.58 5.81
CA GLU A 7 8.07 -1.33 4.99
C GLU A 7 9.14 -2.40 5.21
N GLY A 8 9.36 -2.80 6.46
CA GLY A 8 10.32 -3.82 6.78
C GLY A 8 9.98 -5.20 6.22
N ASN A 9 8.69 -5.44 5.98
CA ASN A 9 8.22 -6.71 5.43
C ASN A 9 7.70 -6.55 3.99
N TRP A 10 8.17 -5.53 3.29
CA TRP A 10 7.62 -5.18 1.98
C TRP A 10 7.62 -6.33 1.00
N LYS A 11 8.70 -7.09 0.97
CA LYS A 11 8.81 -8.21 0.04
C LYS A 11 7.69 -9.23 0.25
N GLN A 12 7.30 -9.46 1.51
CA GLN A 12 6.21 -10.37 1.85
C GLN A 12 4.85 -9.77 1.60
N LEU A 13 4.74 -8.44 1.71
CA LEU A 13 3.45 -7.76 1.61
C LEU A 13 3.10 -7.31 0.20
N LYS A 14 4.02 -7.44 -0.76
CA LYS A 14 3.76 -7.06 -2.16
C LYS A 14 2.49 -7.68 -2.71
N GLY A 15 2.28 -8.95 -2.44
CA GLY A 15 1.08 -9.64 -2.93
C GLY A 15 -0.19 -9.08 -2.35
N ASN A 16 -0.17 -8.72 -1.06
CA ASN A 16 -1.33 -8.13 -0.40
C ASN A 16 -1.63 -6.74 -0.96
N VAL A 17 -0.58 -5.97 -1.23
CA VAL A 17 -0.73 -4.64 -1.84
C VAL A 17 -1.35 -4.75 -3.22
N LYS A 18 -0.87 -5.67 -4.03
CA LYS A 18 -1.42 -5.87 -5.37
C LYS A 18 -2.86 -6.37 -5.33
N GLN A 19 -3.20 -7.17 -4.35
CA GLN A 19 -4.56 -7.66 -4.16
C GLN A 19 -5.50 -6.51 -3.77
N GLU A 20 -5.02 -5.60 -2.92
CA GLU A 20 -5.80 -4.45 -2.48
C GLU A 20 -5.97 -3.42 -3.61
N TRP A 21 -4.90 -3.18 -4.36
CA TRP A 21 -4.89 -2.18 -5.44
C TRP A 21 -4.49 -2.87 -6.75
N GLY A 22 -5.46 -3.56 -7.33
CA GLY A 22 -5.21 -4.38 -8.52
C GLY A 22 -4.73 -3.62 -9.74
N LYS A 23 -4.94 -2.29 -9.79
CA LYS A 23 -4.46 -1.47 -10.90
C LYS A 23 -2.97 -1.17 -10.82
N LEU A 24 -2.34 -1.41 -9.68
CA LEU A 24 -0.90 -1.23 -9.57
C LEU A 24 -0.18 -2.41 -10.20
N THR A 25 0.78 -2.11 -11.06
CA THR A 25 1.59 -3.16 -11.69
C THR A 25 2.70 -3.61 -10.77
N ASP A 26 3.32 -4.74 -11.07
CA ASP A 26 4.48 -5.21 -10.33
C ASP A 26 5.60 -4.18 -10.35
N ASP A 27 5.80 -3.51 -11.49
CA ASP A 27 6.81 -2.47 -11.61
C ASP A 27 6.50 -1.30 -10.67
N HIS A 28 5.23 -0.90 -10.59
CA HIS A 28 4.82 0.16 -9.65
C HIS A 28 5.13 -0.24 -8.21
N ILE A 29 4.84 -1.47 -7.86
CA ILE A 29 5.05 -1.96 -6.49
C ILE A 29 6.54 -1.99 -6.17
N ASP A 30 7.38 -2.38 -7.13
CA ASP A 30 8.82 -2.37 -6.95
C ASP A 30 9.36 -0.94 -6.77
N VAL A 31 8.84 0.02 -7.53
CA VAL A 31 9.24 1.42 -7.41
C VAL A 31 8.82 2.00 -6.06
N ILE A 32 7.65 1.60 -5.56
CA ILE A 32 7.18 2.05 -4.24
C ILE A 32 8.17 1.62 -3.14
N ALA A 33 8.69 0.41 -3.24
CA ALA A 33 9.72 -0.11 -2.34
C ALA A 33 9.39 0.08 -0.87
N GLY A 34 8.10 -0.01 -0.52
CA GLY A 34 7.66 0.13 0.86
C GLY A 34 7.49 1.55 1.35
N LYS A 35 7.73 2.55 0.52
CA LYS A 35 7.57 3.96 0.93
C LYS A 35 6.11 4.38 0.85
N ARG A 36 5.55 4.79 1.99
CA ARG A 36 4.13 5.16 2.08
C ARG A 36 3.76 6.29 1.12
N GLU A 37 4.61 7.29 1.01
CA GLU A 37 4.37 8.43 0.12
C GLU A 37 4.31 8.01 -1.34
N HIS A 38 5.19 7.09 -1.73
CA HIS A 38 5.21 6.58 -3.09
C HIS A 38 3.95 5.76 -3.38
N LEU A 39 3.52 4.97 -2.40
CA LEU A 39 2.27 4.20 -2.54
C LEU A 39 1.08 5.14 -2.73
N ALA A 40 0.98 6.18 -1.92
CA ALA A 40 -0.11 7.14 -2.04
C ALA A 40 -0.11 7.78 -3.44
N GLY A 41 1.06 8.16 -3.94
CA GLY A 41 1.19 8.75 -5.27
C GLY A 41 0.73 7.79 -6.37
N LYS A 42 1.09 6.52 -6.26
CA LYS A 42 0.67 5.54 -7.27
C LYS A 42 -0.83 5.26 -7.22
N ILE A 43 -1.42 5.25 -6.02
CA ILE A 43 -2.87 5.10 -5.89
C ILE A 43 -3.57 6.28 -6.55
N GLN A 44 -3.09 7.51 -6.31
CA GLN A 44 -3.66 8.68 -6.94
C GLN A 44 -3.61 8.59 -8.47
N GLU A 45 -2.48 8.18 -9.02
CA GLU A 45 -2.33 8.03 -10.46
C GLU A 45 -3.23 6.96 -11.04
N ALA A 46 -3.26 5.80 -10.40
CA ALA A 46 -3.97 4.64 -10.95
C ALA A 46 -5.48 4.76 -10.83
N TYR A 47 -5.96 5.38 -9.76
CA TYR A 47 -7.39 5.42 -9.46
C TYR A 47 -8.01 6.81 -9.60
N GLY A 48 -7.19 7.83 -9.82
CA GLY A 48 -7.69 9.19 -9.98
C GLY A 48 -8.32 9.77 -8.72
N VAL A 49 -7.84 9.38 -7.56
CA VAL A 49 -8.37 9.84 -6.28
C VAL A 49 -7.48 10.92 -5.68
N SER A 50 -8.01 11.65 -4.68
CA SER A 50 -7.24 12.66 -3.98
C SER A 50 -6.20 12.02 -3.07
N LYS A 51 -5.25 12.83 -2.62
CA LYS A 51 -4.25 12.37 -1.66
C LYS A 51 -4.90 11.91 -0.36
N ASP A 52 -5.92 12.63 0.11
CA ASP A 52 -6.63 12.27 1.33
C ASP A 52 -7.30 10.91 1.19
N GLU A 53 -7.91 10.65 0.05
CA GLU A 53 -8.53 9.34 -0.19
C GLU A 53 -7.48 8.24 -0.26
N ALA A 54 -6.37 8.50 -0.94
CA ALA A 54 -5.29 7.52 -1.02
C ALA A 54 -4.76 7.18 0.37
N GLU A 55 -4.54 8.19 1.20
CA GLU A 55 -4.05 7.98 2.56
C GLU A 55 -5.05 7.22 3.41
N LYS A 56 -6.35 7.50 3.24
CA LYS A 56 -7.39 6.77 3.95
C LYS A 56 -7.36 5.29 3.59
N GLN A 57 -7.22 4.98 2.30
CA GLN A 57 -7.13 3.60 1.86
C GLN A 57 -5.91 2.89 2.45
N ILE A 58 -4.79 3.60 2.53
CA ILE A 58 -3.58 3.04 3.13
C ILE A 58 -3.78 2.77 4.61
N ALA A 59 -4.41 3.70 5.34
CA ALA A 59 -4.69 3.51 6.76
C ALA A 59 -5.62 2.31 6.99
N ASP A 60 -6.62 2.14 6.15
CA ASP A 60 -7.51 0.99 6.23
C ASP A 60 -6.77 -0.32 5.96
N PHE A 61 -5.84 -0.30 5.00
CA PHE A 61 -5.01 -1.44 4.71
C PHE A 61 -4.14 -1.82 5.92
N GLU A 62 -3.53 -0.83 6.57
CA GLU A 62 -2.74 -1.07 7.77
C GLU A 62 -3.56 -1.76 8.86
N LYS A 63 -4.78 -1.28 9.07
CA LYS A 63 -5.67 -1.87 10.09
C LYS A 63 -6.01 -3.32 9.77
N ARG A 64 -6.25 -3.62 8.50
CA ARG A 64 -6.58 -4.99 8.10
C ARG A 64 -5.40 -5.93 8.27
N GLN A 65 -4.17 -5.44 8.04
CA GLN A 65 -2.99 -6.26 8.26
C GLN A 65 -2.81 -6.60 9.73
N ASP A 66 -3.11 -5.65 10.62
CA ASP A 66 -3.08 -5.92 12.06
C ASP A 66 -4.03 -7.06 12.45
N LYS A 67 -5.25 -7.03 11.92
CA LYS A 67 -6.23 -8.06 12.21
C LYS A 67 -5.79 -9.42 11.72
N LYS A 68 -5.13 -9.46 10.58
CA LYS A 68 -4.64 -10.73 10.02
C LYS A 68 -3.48 -11.30 10.82
N SER A 69 -2.78 -10.47 11.57
CA SER A 69 -1.65 -10.91 12.38
C SER A 69 -2.08 -11.64 13.65
N LEU A 70 -3.35 -11.54 13.98
CA LEU A 70 -3.91 -12.23 15.13
C LEU A 70 -4.44 -13.62 14.71
#